data_8d7bcfcbbb998cf79af51cf4cf65bca0
#
_entry.id   8d7bcfcbbb998cf79af51cf4cf65bca0
#
_cell.length_a   1.000
_cell.length_b   1.000
_cell.length_c   1.000
_cell.angle_alpha   90.00
_cell.angle_beta   90.00
_cell.angle_gamma   90.00
#
_symmetry.space_group_name_H-M   'P 1'
#
loop_
_entity.id
_entity.type
_entity.pdbx_description
1 polymer ?
#
loop_
_entity_poly.entity_id
_entity_poly.type
_entity_poly.pdbx_seq_one_letter_code
_entity_poly.pdbx_strand_id
1 'polypeptide(L)'
;MKKMKKFLALIFILAAVVALAACGGKSGSPIDAQALANELMEKVGFVDELNQISPEMVSKLYGIDNAEEAYVYMGSGATAEEVAVFKFADEQAAKDGLAKAEQRIASQKDSFANYIPEEVARLDNAVIKQSGEYLAVCVSEGSAASDIISQYMGK
;
A
#
# COMPACT_ATOMS: atom_id res chain seq x y z
N MET A 1 -27.28 34.59 -42.42
CA MET A 1 -26.52 35.01 -41.23
C MET A 1 -27.00 34.39 -39.90
N LYS A 2 -28.30 34.27 -39.64
CA LYS A 2 -28.82 33.65 -38.39
C LYS A 2 -28.52 32.14 -38.26
N LYS A 3 -28.42 31.39 -39.36
CA LYS A 3 -28.12 29.94 -39.34
C LYS A 3 -26.64 29.63 -39.07
N MET A 4 -25.73 30.52 -39.50
CA MET A 4 -24.30 30.39 -39.30
C MET A 4 -23.88 30.62 -37.84
N LYS A 5 -24.57 31.53 -37.13
CA LYS A 5 -24.31 31.79 -35.71
C LYS A 5 -24.69 30.64 -34.80
N LYS A 6 -25.72 29.86 -35.18
CA LYS A 6 -26.15 28.65 -34.46
C LYS A 6 -25.18 27.46 -34.66
N PHE A 7 -24.56 27.37 -35.84
CA PHE A 7 -23.55 26.37 -36.12
C PHE A 7 -22.23 26.64 -35.36
N LEU A 8 -21.83 27.91 -35.25
CA LEU A 8 -20.64 28.28 -34.47
C LEU A 8 -20.81 28.01 -32.97
N ALA A 9 -22.05 28.25 -32.44
CA ALA A 9 -22.34 27.95 -31.03
C ALA A 9 -22.33 26.45 -30.73
N LEU A 10 -22.74 25.62 -31.68
CA LEU A 10 -22.74 24.16 -31.52
C LEU A 10 -21.32 23.57 -31.55
N ILE A 11 -20.43 24.16 -32.35
CA ILE A 11 -19.00 23.75 -32.39
C ILE A 11 -18.28 24.13 -31.11
N PHE A 12 -18.60 25.26 -30.48
CA PHE A 12 -17.98 25.67 -29.21
C PHE A 12 -18.41 24.79 -28.03
N ILE A 13 -19.65 24.28 -28.03
CA ILE A 13 -20.17 23.39 -26.98
C ILE A 13 -19.51 21.98 -27.13
N LEU A 14 -19.28 21.53 -28.36
CA LEU A 14 -18.62 20.24 -28.59
C LEU A 14 -17.11 20.27 -28.24
N ALA A 15 -16.45 21.42 -28.38
CA ALA A 15 -15.05 21.58 -28.02
C ALA A 15 -14.83 21.65 -26.49
N ALA A 16 -15.83 22.07 -25.71
CA ALA A 16 -15.76 22.13 -24.25
C ALA A 16 -15.90 20.76 -23.58
N VAL A 17 -16.54 19.78 -24.23
CA VAL A 17 -16.73 18.43 -23.70
C VAL A 17 -15.48 17.55 -23.87
N VAL A 18 -14.61 17.86 -24.83
CA VAL A 18 -13.37 17.09 -25.08
C VAL A 18 -12.22 17.49 -24.14
N ALA A 19 -12.31 18.64 -23.46
CA ALA A 19 -11.26 19.12 -22.58
C ALA A 19 -11.28 18.50 -21.15
N LEU A 20 -12.32 17.71 -20.81
CA LEU A 20 -12.38 17.00 -19.51
C LEU A 20 -11.87 15.56 -19.56
N ALA A 21 -11.41 15.07 -20.70
CA ALA A 21 -10.90 13.70 -20.86
C ALA A 21 -9.37 13.59 -20.81
N ALA A 22 -8.66 14.67 -20.45
CA ALA A 22 -7.19 14.71 -20.44
C ALA A 22 -6.55 14.67 -19.02
N CYS A 23 -7.29 14.27 -18.01
CA CYS A 23 -6.75 13.84 -16.71
C CYS A 23 -6.94 12.33 -16.53
N GLY A 24 -6.44 11.58 -17.49
CA GLY A 24 -6.39 10.12 -17.46
C GLY A 24 -5.03 9.63 -16.99
N GLY A 25 -4.66 9.88 -15.75
CA GLY A 25 -3.79 8.96 -15.05
C GLY A 25 -4.49 7.60 -15.03
N LYS A 26 -3.79 6.51 -15.35
CA LYS A 26 -4.30 5.14 -15.22
C LYS A 26 -4.61 4.89 -13.75
N SER A 27 -5.77 5.31 -13.27
CA SER A 27 -6.31 4.80 -12.03
C SER A 27 -6.85 3.41 -12.34
N GLY A 28 -6.11 2.37 -11.94
CA GLY A 28 -6.69 1.06 -11.72
C GLY A 28 -7.90 1.21 -10.79
N SER A 29 -8.80 0.23 -10.79
CA SER A 29 -9.90 0.21 -9.83
C SER A 29 -9.35 0.47 -8.42
N PRO A 30 -10.08 1.23 -7.58
CA PRO A 30 -9.65 1.46 -6.20
C PRO A 30 -9.35 0.12 -5.52
N ILE A 31 -8.19 0.01 -4.86
CA ILE A 31 -7.82 -1.16 -4.09
C ILE A 31 -8.57 -1.07 -2.75
N ASP A 32 -9.24 -2.15 -2.37
CA ASP A 32 -9.78 -2.28 -1.02
C ASP A 32 -8.64 -2.68 -0.08
N ALA A 33 -8.12 -1.70 0.66
CA ALA A 33 -6.98 -1.90 1.55
C ALA A 33 -7.31 -2.86 2.70
N GLN A 34 -8.54 -2.83 3.21
CA GLN A 34 -8.99 -3.74 4.26
C GLN A 34 -9.12 -5.17 3.74
N ALA A 35 -9.69 -5.35 2.54
CA ALA A 35 -9.81 -6.66 1.92
C ALA A 35 -8.43 -7.28 1.65
N LEU A 36 -7.47 -6.49 1.16
CA LEU A 36 -6.09 -6.95 0.99
C LEU A 36 -5.47 -7.39 2.32
N ALA A 37 -5.60 -6.58 3.38
CA ALA A 37 -5.07 -6.93 4.69
C ALA A 37 -5.70 -8.22 5.25
N ASN A 38 -7.01 -8.36 5.14
CA ASN A 38 -7.73 -9.56 5.57
C ASN A 38 -7.29 -10.80 4.78
N GLU A 39 -7.12 -10.70 3.46
CA GLU A 39 -6.68 -11.82 2.63
C GLU A 39 -5.25 -12.25 2.97
N LEU A 40 -4.36 -11.29 3.24
CA LEU A 40 -3.01 -11.59 3.74
C LEU A 40 -3.08 -12.34 5.08
N MET A 41 -3.89 -11.87 6.02
CA MET A 41 -4.06 -12.51 7.33
C MET A 41 -4.64 -13.93 7.24
N GLU A 42 -5.55 -14.17 6.30
CA GLU A 42 -6.23 -15.48 6.15
C GLU A 42 -5.40 -16.52 5.39
N LYS A 43 -4.66 -16.09 4.35
CA LYS A 43 -4.04 -16.98 3.38
C LYS A 43 -2.53 -17.09 3.50
N VAL A 44 -1.86 -16.10 4.08
CA VAL A 44 -0.44 -16.20 4.41
C VAL A 44 -0.31 -16.95 5.73
N GLY A 45 0.40 -18.05 5.74
CA GLY A 45 0.66 -18.80 6.99
C GLY A 45 1.67 -18.04 7.86
N PHE A 46 1.27 -17.65 9.06
CA PHE A 46 2.13 -17.06 10.07
C PHE A 46 2.41 -18.06 11.19
N VAL A 47 3.60 -18.00 11.76
CA VAL A 47 4.00 -18.83 12.91
C VAL A 47 3.49 -18.22 14.21
N ASP A 48 3.52 -16.89 14.30
CA ASP A 48 3.02 -16.12 15.46
C ASP A 48 1.55 -15.69 15.24
N GLU A 49 0.85 -15.41 16.33
CA GLU A 49 -0.48 -14.80 16.26
C GLU A 49 -0.33 -13.29 16.05
N LEU A 50 -0.76 -12.81 14.89
CA LEU A 50 -0.71 -11.38 14.58
C LEU A 50 -1.99 -10.68 15.06
N ASN A 51 -1.82 -9.57 15.76
CA ASN A 51 -2.90 -8.74 16.26
C ASN A 51 -2.81 -7.33 15.68
N GLN A 52 -3.97 -6.71 15.41
CA GLN A 52 -4.01 -5.34 14.92
C GLN A 52 -3.49 -4.39 15.99
N ILE A 53 -2.56 -3.51 15.61
CA ILE A 53 -2.00 -2.49 16.50
C ILE A 53 -2.74 -1.16 16.36
N SER A 54 -2.65 -0.31 17.40
CA SER A 54 -3.31 1.00 17.41
C SER A 54 -2.63 2.01 16.47
N PRO A 55 -3.35 3.05 16.01
CA PRO A 55 -2.78 4.11 15.18
C PRO A 55 -1.55 4.79 15.80
N GLU A 56 -1.52 4.96 17.12
CA GLU A 56 -0.38 5.53 17.85
C GLU A 56 0.86 4.62 17.73
N MET A 57 0.65 3.30 17.78
CA MET A 57 1.72 2.33 17.59
C MET A 57 2.21 2.32 16.14
N VAL A 58 1.31 2.45 15.17
CA VAL A 58 1.67 2.58 13.75
C VAL A 58 2.56 3.80 13.55
N SER A 59 2.16 4.97 14.03
CA SER A 59 2.96 6.20 13.95
C SER A 59 4.33 6.03 14.61
N LYS A 60 4.39 5.41 15.78
CA LYS A 60 5.64 5.19 16.53
C LYS A 60 6.60 4.23 15.80
N LEU A 61 6.08 3.15 15.22
CA LEU A 61 6.89 2.06 14.66
C LEU A 61 7.26 2.31 13.19
N TYR A 62 6.36 2.90 12.41
CA TYR A 62 6.58 3.21 11.00
C TYR A 62 6.97 4.67 10.74
N GLY A 63 6.68 5.58 11.69
CA GLY A 63 6.75 7.01 11.43
C GLY A 63 5.70 7.50 10.43
N ILE A 64 4.65 6.69 10.17
CA ILE A 64 3.54 7.01 9.27
C ILE A 64 2.36 7.49 10.13
N ASP A 65 1.98 8.74 9.96
CA ASP A 65 0.88 9.42 10.68
C ASP A 65 -0.13 10.10 9.74
N ASN A 66 0.12 10.03 8.43
CA ASN A 66 -0.64 10.71 7.38
C ASN A 66 -1.37 9.72 6.44
N ALA A 67 -1.51 8.45 6.81
CA ALA A 67 -2.33 7.51 6.07
C ALA A 67 -3.83 7.76 6.32
N GLU A 68 -4.64 7.70 5.27
CA GLU A 68 -6.10 7.76 5.38
C GLU A 68 -6.68 6.46 5.96
N GLU A 69 -6.05 5.33 5.62
CA GLU A 69 -6.36 4.01 6.15
C GLU A 69 -5.06 3.28 6.50
N ALA A 70 -5.06 2.57 7.61
CA ALA A 70 -3.93 1.75 8.05
C ALA A 70 -4.43 0.46 8.72
N TYR A 71 -4.07 -0.67 8.15
CA TYR A 71 -4.34 -2.00 8.66
C TYR A 71 -3.01 -2.67 8.95
N VAL A 72 -2.58 -2.64 10.21
CA VAL A 72 -1.26 -3.15 10.62
C VAL A 72 -1.42 -4.21 11.70
N TYR A 73 -0.89 -5.38 11.42
CA TYR A 73 -0.94 -6.56 12.29
C TYR A 73 0.47 -7.03 12.59
N MET A 74 0.75 -7.29 13.85
CA MET A 74 2.07 -7.69 14.36
C MET A 74 1.94 -8.77 15.41
N GLY A 75 2.94 -9.62 15.50
CA GLY A 75 3.06 -10.65 16.52
C GLY A 75 3.59 -10.13 17.85
N SER A 76 3.92 -11.07 18.72
CA SER A 76 4.44 -10.82 20.07
C SER A 76 5.87 -10.24 20.10
N GLY A 77 6.58 -10.25 18.97
CA GLY A 77 8.01 -9.94 18.87
C GLY A 77 8.91 -11.17 18.98
N ALA A 78 8.32 -12.37 19.11
CA ALA A 78 9.06 -13.63 19.00
C ALA A 78 9.47 -13.93 17.55
N THR A 79 8.74 -13.40 16.59
CA THR A 79 9.06 -13.41 15.16
C THR A 79 9.03 -11.99 14.59
N ALA A 80 9.61 -11.82 13.40
CA ALA A 80 9.53 -10.56 12.65
C ALA A 80 8.27 -10.47 11.77
N GLU A 81 7.35 -11.41 11.91
CA GLU A 81 6.14 -11.49 11.07
C GLU A 81 5.25 -10.27 11.23
N GLU A 82 4.79 -9.73 10.11
CA GLU A 82 4.05 -8.49 10.07
C GLU A 82 3.23 -8.38 8.79
N VAL A 83 2.04 -7.81 8.89
CA VAL A 83 1.23 -7.35 7.76
C VAL A 83 0.93 -5.88 7.95
N ALA A 84 1.17 -5.05 6.94
CA ALA A 84 0.77 -3.65 6.96
C ALA A 84 0.25 -3.23 5.59
N VAL A 85 -0.95 -2.67 5.55
CA VAL A 85 -1.57 -2.11 4.35
C VAL A 85 -2.01 -0.69 4.66
N PHE A 86 -1.56 0.25 3.83
CA PHE A 86 -1.85 1.67 3.97
C PHE A 86 -2.51 2.21 2.71
N LYS A 87 -3.43 3.15 2.88
CA LYS A 87 -3.90 4.05 1.85
C LYS A 87 -3.55 5.47 2.23
N PHE A 88 -3.04 6.23 1.28
CA PHE A 88 -2.67 7.64 1.44
C PHE A 88 -3.57 8.54 0.59
N ALA A 89 -3.47 9.85 0.80
CA ALA A 89 -4.22 10.83 0.03
C ALA A 89 -3.79 10.89 -1.45
N ASP A 90 -2.53 10.55 -1.74
CA ASP A 90 -1.95 10.56 -3.08
C ASP A 90 -0.72 9.65 -3.20
N GLU A 91 -0.25 9.48 -4.43
CA GLU A 91 0.91 8.66 -4.77
C GLU A 91 2.22 9.17 -4.13
N GLN A 92 2.38 10.48 -3.97
CA GLN A 92 3.60 11.02 -3.37
C GLN A 92 3.68 10.67 -1.88
N ALA A 93 2.56 10.80 -1.16
CA ALA A 93 2.48 10.38 0.23
C ALA A 93 2.72 8.86 0.39
N ALA A 94 2.25 8.05 -0.56
CA ALA A 94 2.54 6.61 -0.57
C ALA A 94 4.02 6.29 -0.82
N LYS A 95 4.71 7.04 -1.69
CA LYS A 95 6.17 6.93 -1.91
C LYS A 95 6.98 7.32 -0.67
N ASP A 96 6.55 8.35 0.04
CA ASP A 96 7.15 8.73 1.32
C ASP A 96 6.94 7.65 2.38
N GLY A 97 5.75 7.03 2.38
CA GLY A 97 5.42 5.86 3.21
C GLY A 97 6.29 4.64 2.88
N LEU A 98 6.55 4.38 1.59
CA LEU A 98 7.46 3.31 1.15
C LEU A 98 8.85 3.46 1.75
N ALA A 99 9.45 4.66 1.67
CA ALA A 99 10.77 4.90 2.25
C ALA A 99 10.80 4.64 3.77
N LYS A 100 9.72 5.00 4.47
CA LYS A 100 9.58 4.73 5.91
C LYS A 100 9.43 3.23 6.21
N ALA A 101 8.68 2.50 5.40
CA ALA A 101 8.54 1.05 5.53
C ALA A 101 9.87 0.33 5.29
N GLU A 102 10.62 0.71 4.26
CA GLU A 102 11.96 0.17 3.99
C GLU A 102 12.92 0.44 5.15
N GLN A 103 12.90 1.65 5.71
CA GLN A 103 13.71 1.99 6.88
C GLN A 103 13.32 1.15 8.11
N ARG A 104 12.02 0.88 8.31
CA ARG A 104 11.54 0.01 9.36
C ARG A 104 12.10 -1.40 9.21
N ILE A 105 11.98 -2.01 8.02
CA ILE A 105 12.51 -3.34 7.76
C ILE A 105 14.03 -3.40 8.01
N ALA A 106 14.78 -2.39 7.58
CA ALA A 106 16.21 -2.30 7.87
C ALA A 106 16.50 -2.25 9.38
N SER A 107 15.76 -1.43 10.13
CA SER A 107 15.92 -1.33 11.59
C SER A 107 15.54 -2.63 12.32
N GLN A 108 14.54 -3.35 11.82
CA GLN A 108 14.18 -4.67 12.35
C GLN A 108 15.29 -5.70 12.10
N LYS A 109 15.89 -5.71 10.90
CA LYS A 109 17.04 -6.60 10.62
C LYS A 109 18.18 -6.39 11.61
N ASP A 110 18.53 -5.13 11.88
CA ASP A 110 19.58 -4.80 12.84
C ASP A 110 19.22 -5.28 14.26
N SER A 111 17.97 -5.15 14.66
CA SER A 111 17.49 -5.58 15.97
C SER A 111 17.49 -7.11 16.09
N PHE A 112 16.92 -7.81 15.11
CA PHE A 112 16.81 -9.27 15.12
C PHE A 112 18.18 -9.94 14.95
N ALA A 113 19.13 -9.35 14.21
CA ALA A 113 20.49 -9.90 14.05
C ALA A 113 21.19 -10.14 15.40
N ASN A 114 20.86 -9.33 16.42
CA ASN A 114 21.43 -9.44 17.76
C ASN A 114 20.57 -10.27 18.74
N TYR A 115 19.31 -10.58 18.37
CA TYR A 115 18.36 -11.21 19.27
C TYR A 115 17.90 -12.58 18.79
N ILE A 116 17.38 -12.67 17.57
CA ILE A 116 16.95 -13.92 16.91
C ILE A 116 17.43 -13.87 15.45
N PRO A 117 18.71 -14.22 15.18
CA PRO A 117 19.31 -14.07 13.85
C PRO A 117 18.56 -14.80 12.72
N GLU A 118 17.81 -15.85 13.04
CA GLU A 118 17.01 -16.62 12.08
C GLU A 118 15.91 -15.77 11.43
N GLU A 119 15.41 -14.74 12.12
CA GLU A 119 14.38 -13.83 11.61
C GLU A 119 14.91 -12.86 10.56
N VAL A 120 16.23 -12.64 10.48
CA VAL A 120 16.83 -11.80 9.44
C VAL A 120 16.53 -12.35 8.06
N ALA A 121 16.59 -13.66 7.86
CA ALA A 121 16.26 -14.29 6.59
C ALA A 121 14.79 -14.05 6.18
N ARG A 122 13.86 -14.03 7.15
CA ARG A 122 12.44 -13.70 6.91
C ARG A 122 12.29 -12.23 6.49
N LEU A 123 13.00 -11.32 7.15
CA LEU A 123 13.03 -9.89 6.82
C LEU A 123 13.71 -9.60 5.46
N ASP A 124 14.69 -10.43 5.05
CA ASP A 124 15.29 -10.32 3.72
C ASP A 124 14.30 -10.67 2.60
N ASN A 125 13.31 -11.50 2.89
CA ASN A 125 12.24 -11.88 1.98
C ASN A 125 10.97 -11.05 2.15
N ALA A 126 11.01 -9.95 2.91
CA ALA A 126 9.85 -9.06 3.09
C ALA A 126 9.34 -8.57 1.73
N VAL A 127 8.02 -8.66 1.53
CA VAL A 127 7.35 -8.10 0.37
C VAL A 127 6.93 -6.68 0.70
N ILE A 128 7.48 -5.71 -0.01
CA ILE A 128 7.10 -4.28 0.12
C ILE A 128 6.70 -3.80 -1.26
N LYS A 129 5.49 -3.29 -1.41
CA LYS A 129 4.98 -2.82 -2.70
C LYS A 129 4.13 -1.57 -2.54
N GLN A 130 4.44 -0.56 -3.36
CA GLN A 130 3.65 0.66 -3.52
C GLN A 130 3.02 0.67 -4.92
N SER A 131 1.74 1.06 -5.00
CA SER A 131 1.02 1.23 -6.27
C SER A 131 -0.03 2.32 -6.10
N GLY A 132 0.09 3.41 -6.89
CA GLY A 132 -0.75 4.59 -6.69
C GLY A 132 -0.64 5.13 -5.26
N GLU A 133 -1.78 5.31 -4.62
CA GLU A 133 -1.89 5.78 -3.23
C GLU A 133 -1.76 4.69 -2.16
N TYR A 134 -1.46 3.44 -2.55
CA TYR A 134 -1.42 2.28 -1.66
C TYR A 134 0.00 1.78 -1.42
N LEU A 135 0.22 1.28 -0.20
CA LEU A 135 1.45 0.60 0.22
C LEU A 135 1.08 -0.68 0.96
N ALA A 136 1.70 -1.79 0.60
CA ALA A 136 1.58 -3.05 1.31
C ALA A 136 2.96 -3.55 1.74
N VAL A 137 3.03 -4.07 2.97
CA VAL A 137 4.19 -4.73 3.56
C VAL A 137 3.74 -6.06 4.12
N CYS A 138 4.47 -7.13 3.82
CA CYS A 138 4.27 -8.42 4.47
C CYS A 138 5.62 -9.08 4.75
N VAL A 139 5.85 -9.43 6.00
CA VAL A 139 6.98 -10.21 6.47
C VAL A 139 6.48 -11.58 6.85
N SER A 140 6.82 -12.59 6.04
CA SER A 140 6.34 -13.97 6.20
C SER A 140 7.28 -14.95 5.54
N GLU A 141 7.00 -16.24 5.68
CA GLU A 141 7.67 -17.27 4.90
C GLU A 141 6.95 -17.53 3.56
N GLY A 142 7.72 -17.99 2.57
CA GLY A 142 7.18 -18.41 1.27
C GLY A 142 6.79 -17.26 0.35
N SER A 143 6.02 -17.57 -0.71
CA SER A 143 5.67 -16.63 -1.78
C SER A 143 4.21 -16.15 -1.75
N ALA A 144 3.37 -16.68 -0.86
CA ALA A 144 1.93 -16.39 -0.84
C ALA A 144 1.63 -14.89 -0.73
N ALA A 145 2.39 -14.16 0.11
CA ALA A 145 2.23 -12.71 0.25
C ALA A 145 2.48 -11.96 -1.06
N SER A 146 3.53 -12.34 -1.80
CA SER A 146 3.84 -11.72 -3.10
C SER A 146 2.73 -11.94 -4.12
N ASP A 147 2.17 -13.15 -4.17
CA ASP A 147 1.10 -13.51 -5.10
C ASP A 147 -0.17 -12.72 -4.80
N ILE A 148 -0.59 -12.66 -3.52
CA ILE A 148 -1.77 -11.91 -3.07
C ILE A 148 -1.59 -10.41 -3.36
N ILE A 149 -0.48 -9.81 -2.92
CA ILE A 149 -0.22 -8.38 -3.14
C ILE A 149 -0.22 -8.05 -4.63
N SER A 150 0.34 -8.92 -5.47
CA SER A 150 0.37 -8.72 -6.92
C SER A 150 -1.02 -8.80 -7.58
N GLN A 151 -1.96 -9.56 -7.02
CA GLN A 151 -3.34 -9.60 -7.52
C GLN A 151 -4.07 -8.26 -7.28
N TYR A 152 -3.83 -7.60 -6.15
CA TYR A 152 -4.45 -6.32 -5.82
C TYR A 152 -3.74 -5.12 -6.46
N MET A 153 -2.42 -5.14 -6.47
CA MET A 153 -1.58 -3.97 -6.80
C MET A 153 -0.89 -4.08 -8.17
N GLY A 154 -1.19 -5.12 -8.92
CA GLY A 154 -0.55 -5.41 -10.22
C GLY A 154 0.84 -6.05 -10.07
N LYS A 155 1.45 -6.42 -11.18
CA LYS A 155 2.81 -6.99 -11.20
C LYS A 155 3.86 -5.89 -11.20
#